data_8cbb952a3add361ad63ec12de0a30c5a
#
_entry.id   8cbb952a3add361ad63ec12de0a30c5a
#
_cell.length_a   1.000
_cell.length_b   1.000
_cell.length_c   1.000
_cell.angle_alpha   90.00
_cell.angle_beta   90.00
_cell.angle_gamma   90.00
#
_symmetry.space_group_name_H-M   'P 1'
#
loop_
_entity.id
_entity.type
_entity.pdbx_description
1 polymer ?
#
loop_
_entity_poly.entity_id
_entity_poly.type
_entity_poly.pdbx_seq_one_letter_code
_entity_poly.pdbx_strand_id
1 'polypeptide(L)'
;MNVCVRLFAVAKQLAGQDSIILQLPEGSTLGQLRERLAAEVPQIAAVLPQMLFAVESEYANDEWVICPNSEVACIPPVSGG
;
A
#
# COMPACT_ATOMS: atom_id res chain seq x y z
N MET A 1 11.58 9.03 -4.57
CA MET A 1 10.25 9.66 -4.68
C MET A 1 9.42 9.39 -3.42
N ASN A 2 8.54 10.30 -3.10
CA ASN A 2 7.60 10.11 -2.01
C ASN A 2 6.30 9.56 -2.56
N VAL A 3 5.78 8.51 -1.91
CA VAL A 3 4.52 7.88 -2.32
C VAL A 3 3.58 7.92 -1.12
N CYS A 4 2.40 8.48 -1.33
CA CYS A 4 1.38 8.52 -0.29
C CYS A 4 0.56 7.23 -0.37
N VAL A 5 0.51 6.49 0.73
CA VAL A 5 -0.27 5.26 0.85
C VAL A 5 -1.41 5.52 1.82
N ARG A 6 -2.63 5.42 1.33
CA ARG A 6 -3.82 5.54 2.17
C ARG A 6 -4.18 4.16 2.71
N LEU A 7 -4.45 4.11 4.00
CA LEU A 7 -4.75 2.85 4.69
C LEU A 7 -6.22 2.81 5.04
N PHE A 8 -6.84 1.66 4.82
CA PHE A 8 -8.25 1.47 5.08
C PHE A 8 -8.49 0.24 5.95
N ALA A 9 -9.60 0.25 6.65
CA ALA A 9 -10.08 -0.88 7.46
C ALA A 9 -9.02 -1.37 8.46
N VAL A 10 -8.70 -2.67 8.44
CA VAL A 10 -7.80 -3.26 9.42
C VAL A 10 -6.40 -2.65 9.36
N ALA A 11 -5.93 -2.30 8.17
CA ALA A 11 -4.60 -1.68 8.04
C ALA A 11 -4.56 -0.32 8.74
N LYS A 12 -5.62 0.48 8.57
CA LYS A 12 -5.74 1.76 9.25
C LYS A 12 -5.79 1.58 10.77
N GLN A 13 -6.56 0.62 11.23
CA GLN A 13 -6.70 0.35 12.67
C GLN A 13 -5.38 -0.08 13.29
N LEU A 14 -4.68 -0.99 12.64
CA LEU A 14 -3.42 -1.50 13.17
C LEU A 14 -2.29 -0.47 13.12
N ALA A 15 -2.27 0.34 12.09
CA ALA A 15 -1.25 1.38 11.93
C ALA A 15 -1.50 2.59 12.83
N GLY A 16 -2.75 2.81 13.21
CA GLY A 16 -3.13 3.96 14.01
C GLY A 16 -3.14 5.27 13.23
N GLN A 17 -3.16 5.20 11.91
CA GLN A 17 -3.18 6.37 11.04
C GLN A 17 -3.83 5.99 9.71
N ASP A 18 -4.36 6.98 9.00
CA ASP A 18 -5.09 6.72 7.77
C ASP A 18 -4.25 6.93 6.50
N SER A 19 -3.04 7.40 6.64
CA SER A 19 -2.12 7.52 5.52
C SER A 19 -0.68 7.52 6.01
N ILE A 20 0.24 7.15 5.12
CA ILE A 20 1.66 7.15 5.41
C ILE A 20 2.40 7.53 4.13
N ILE A 21 3.50 8.27 4.29
CA ILE A 21 4.37 8.63 3.18
C ILE A 21 5.58 7.69 3.20
N LEU A 22 5.80 6.99 2.10
CA LEU A 22 6.96 6.12 1.94
C LEU A 22 7.93 6.76 0.96
N GLN A 23 9.22 6.64 1.25
CA GLN A 23 10.26 7.01 0.30
C GLN A 23 10.73 5.77 -0.44
N LEU A 24 10.65 5.80 -1.75
CA LEU A 24 11.02 4.69 -2.62
C LEU A 24 11.87 5.20 -3.78
N PRO A 25 12.80 4.38 -4.29
CA PRO A 25 13.49 4.74 -5.52
C PRO A 25 12.51 4.89 -6.67
N GLU A 26 12.81 5.77 -7.61
CA GLU A 26 12.00 5.89 -8.81
C GLU A 26 12.06 4.58 -9.59
N GLY A 27 10.93 4.22 -10.18
CA GLY A 27 10.82 2.93 -10.88
C GLY A 27 10.43 1.78 -9.98
N SER A 28 10.16 2.03 -8.69
CA SER A 28 9.73 0.98 -7.77
C SER A 28 8.38 0.42 -8.16
N THR A 29 8.20 -0.87 -7.88
CA THR A 29 6.93 -1.57 -8.13
C THR A 29 6.08 -1.59 -6.87
N LEU A 30 4.81 -1.97 -7.04
CA LEU A 30 3.92 -2.16 -5.89
C LEU A 30 4.42 -3.26 -4.95
N GLY A 31 5.04 -4.31 -5.49
CA GLY A 31 5.65 -5.34 -4.67
C GLY A 31 6.71 -4.78 -3.76
N GLN A 32 7.55 -3.89 -4.28
CA GLN A 32 8.57 -3.21 -3.48
C GLN A 32 7.96 -2.27 -2.46
N LEU A 33 6.88 -1.58 -2.83
CA LEU A 33 6.14 -0.74 -1.90
C LEU A 33 5.57 -1.57 -0.76
N ARG A 34 5.00 -2.72 -1.07
CA ARG A 34 4.43 -3.62 -0.07
C ARG A 34 5.50 -4.07 0.93
N GLU A 35 6.68 -4.44 0.44
CA GLU A 35 7.80 -4.82 1.31
C GLU A 35 8.26 -3.65 2.18
N ARG A 36 8.37 -2.46 1.61
CA ARG A 36 8.78 -1.28 2.35
C ARG A 36 7.76 -0.91 3.42
N LEU A 37 6.48 -1.02 3.08
CA LEU A 37 5.41 -0.72 4.01
C LEU A 37 5.44 -1.68 5.20
N ALA A 38 5.66 -2.97 4.94
CA ALA A 38 5.77 -3.96 6.01
C ALA A 38 6.95 -3.66 6.94
N ALA A 39 8.05 -3.19 6.38
CA ALA A 39 9.24 -2.86 7.17
C ALA A 39 9.03 -1.60 8.01
N GLU A 40 8.35 -0.60 7.46
CA GLU A 40 8.14 0.67 8.15
C GLU A 40 6.98 0.63 9.15
N VAL A 41 5.98 -0.20 8.87
CA VAL A 41 4.82 -0.36 9.75
C VAL A 41 4.64 -1.83 10.05
N PRO A 42 5.48 -2.39 10.95
CA PRO A 42 5.42 -3.84 11.24
C PRO A 42 4.05 -4.29 11.76
N GLN A 43 3.28 -3.37 12.32
CA GLN A 43 1.96 -3.68 12.88
C GLN A 43 0.99 -4.22 11.83
N ILE A 44 1.19 -3.87 10.55
CA ILE A 44 0.31 -4.32 9.48
C ILE A 44 0.94 -5.40 8.60
N ALA A 45 2.18 -5.80 8.89
CA ALA A 45 2.89 -6.76 8.06
C ALA A 45 2.11 -8.07 7.89
N ALA A 46 1.46 -8.54 8.95
CA ALA A 46 0.74 -9.80 8.91
C ALA A 46 -0.49 -9.77 8.00
N VAL A 47 -1.12 -8.61 7.82
CA VAL A 47 -2.32 -8.48 7.00
C VAL A 47 -2.02 -8.05 5.57
N LEU A 48 -0.83 -7.50 5.30
CA LEU A 48 -0.49 -7.00 3.98
C LEU A 48 -0.62 -8.02 2.85
N PRO A 49 -0.24 -9.30 3.03
CA PRO A 49 -0.39 -10.27 1.95
C PRO A 49 -1.84 -10.46 1.48
N GLN A 50 -2.80 -10.14 2.35
CA GLN A 50 -4.23 -10.29 2.02
C GLN A 50 -4.84 -8.98 1.51
N MET A 51 -4.12 -7.87 1.64
CA MET A 51 -4.65 -6.57 1.21
C MET A 51 -4.48 -6.38 -0.29
N LEU A 52 -5.40 -5.63 -0.88
CA LEU A 52 -5.31 -5.23 -2.27
C LEU A 52 -4.75 -3.82 -2.35
N PHE A 53 -4.10 -3.52 -3.46
CA PHE A 53 -3.59 -2.18 -3.71
C PHE A 53 -4.23 -1.60 -4.95
N ALA A 54 -4.61 -0.34 -4.87
CA ALA A 54 -5.11 0.41 -6.01
C ALA A 54 -4.20 1.62 -6.22
N VAL A 55 -3.89 1.91 -7.47
CA VAL A 55 -3.10 3.08 -7.87
C VAL A 55 -3.99 3.94 -8.72
N GLU A 56 -4.17 5.20 -8.31
CA GLU A 56 -5.06 6.12 -9.01
C GLU A 56 -6.43 5.50 -9.26
N SER A 57 -6.99 4.90 -8.21
CA SER A 57 -8.33 4.29 -8.20
C SER A 57 -8.48 3.03 -9.05
N GLU A 58 -7.38 2.43 -9.49
CA GLU A 58 -7.40 1.17 -10.24
C GLU A 58 -6.63 0.09 -9.50
N TYR A 59 -7.20 -1.10 -9.39
CA TYR A 59 -6.49 -2.23 -8.81
C TYR A 59 -5.24 -2.54 -9.63
N ALA A 60 -4.16 -2.79 -8.94
CA ALA A 60 -2.88 -3.05 -9.58
C ALA A 60 -2.18 -4.21 -8.90
N ASN A 61 -1.41 -4.97 -9.68
CA ASN A 61 -0.64 -6.09 -9.13
C ASN A 61 0.75 -5.64 -8.70
N ASP A 62 1.51 -6.55 -8.12
CA ASP A 62 2.82 -6.24 -7.57
C ASP A 62 3.84 -5.80 -8.63
N GLU A 63 3.59 -6.10 -9.90
CA GLU A 63 4.48 -5.71 -10.98
C GLU A 63 4.25 -4.30 -11.50
N TRP A 64 3.18 -3.66 -11.05
CA TRP A 64 2.86 -2.29 -11.45
C TRP A 64 3.97 -1.34 -11.03
N VAL A 65 4.48 -0.56 -11.99
CA VAL A 65 5.52 0.44 -11.72
C VAL A 65 4.85 1.73 -11.24
N ILE A 66 5.27 2.21 -10.10
CA ILE A 66 4.66 3.39 -9.47
C ILE A 66 5.28 4.65 -10.05
N CYS A 67 4.42 5.56 -10.51
CA CYS A 67 4.86 6.87 -10.98
C CYS A 67 4.99 7.84 -9.81
N PRO A 68 5.90 8.83 -9.88
CA PRO A 68 5.99 9.86 -8.85
C PRO A 68 4.65 10.57 -8.65
N ASN A 69 4.36 10.90 -7.41
CA ASN A 69 3.12 11.59 -7.01
C ASN A 69 1.84 10.77 -7.19
N SER A 70 1.97 9.46 -7.37
CA SER A 70 0.81 8.58 -7.41
C SER A 70 0.21 8.44 -6.01
N GLU A 71 -1.10 8.31 -5.96
CA GLU A 71 -1.79 7.95 -4.73
C GLU A 71 -2.07 6.45 -4.74
N VAL A 72 -1.61 5.77 -3.70
CA VAL A 72 -1.77 4.33 -3.55
C VAL A 72 -2.71 4.07 -2.39
N ALA A 73 -3.68 3.20 -2.59
CA ALA A 73 -4.61 2.79 -1.54
C ALA A 73 -4.36 1.33 -1.16
N CYS A 74 -4.27 1.09 0.14
CA CYS A 74 -4.17 -0.26 0.71
C CYS A 74 -5.54 -0.60 1.27
N ILE A 75 -6.25 -1.52 0.62
CA ILE A 75 -7.63 -1.81 0.93
C ILE A 75 -7.82 -3.29 1.23
N PRO A 76 -8.81 -3.65 2.06
CA PRO A 76 -9.06 -5.05 2.35
C PRO A 76 -9.59 -5.77 1.11
N PRO A 77 -9.40 -7.10 1.05
CA PRO A 77 -9.97 -7.86 -0.05
C PRO A 77 -11.49 -7.76 -0.02
N VAL A 78 -12.08 -7.70 -1.21
CA VAL A 78 -13.53 -7.68 -1.33
C VAL A 78 -14.03 -9.08 -0.97
N SER A 79 -14.81 -9.20 0.11
CA SER A 79 -15.44 -10.47 0.39
C SER A 79 -16.50 -10.69 -0.68
N GLY A 80 -16.42 -11.82 -1.37
CA GLY A 80 -17.31 -12.13 -2.46
C GLY A 80 -18.70 -12.46 -1.99
N GLY A 81 -19.28 -11.56 -1.32
CA GLY A 81 -20.66 -11.78 -0.84
C GLY A 81 -21.57 -10.88 -1.56
#